data_e51875a257ff0b329b21e4598c2569fa
#
_entry.id   e51875a257ff0b329b21e4598c2569fa
#
_cell.length_a   1.000
_cell.length_b   1.000
_cell.length_c   1.000
_cell.angle_alpha   90.00
_cell.angle_beta   90.00
_cell.angle_gamma   90.00
#
_symmetry.space_group_name_H-M   'P 1'
#
loop_
_entity.id
_entity.type
_entity.pdbx_description
1 polymer ?
#
loop_
_entity_poly.entity_id
_entity_poly.type
_entity_poly.pdbx_seq_one_letter_code
_entity_poly.pdbx_strand_id
1 'polypeptide(L)'
;PEFLKKERDKIAAREPWFELLTASKVQKWGTAEELVAAMDESGVESALATTFAFRDQGLCREMNDYVLDAARSFPGRILPLAVVSPTRPGAGAEARRAFDLGAAGLGELFPDGQNFDLSCAEQLREICGICGEYNKFVLFHTAEQAGHQYAGKGAYGAREAAAFCRNFPLTRVVFAHFGGGLWAFAAMPEMCLLTANACFDTAAWPWLYEPKILDAIFAIGAGEKILFGSDWPILGLARYEKLIAQTGLSLEEKDALLHGNAERLLA
;
A
#
# COMPACT_ATOMS: atom_id res chain seq x y z
N PRO A 1 -4.06 -10.18 12.74
CA PRO A 1 -4.22 -11.50 13.37
C PRO A 1 -4.15 -11.42 14.91
N GLU A 2 -4.95 -12.22 15.60
CA GLU A 2 -4.96 -12.21 17.09
C GLU A 2 -3.62 -12.61 17.70
N PHE A 3 -2.84 -13.45 17.02
CA PHE A 3 -1.54 -13.85 17.55
C PHE A 3 -0.58 -12.66 17.66
N LEU A 4 -0.66 -11.65 16.80
CA LEU A 4 0.15 -10.43 16.91
C LEU A 4 -0.11 -9.69 18.22
N LYS A 5 -1.36 -9.68 18.69
CA LYS A 5 -1.69 -9.11 20.01
C LYS A 5 -1.10 -9.94 21.14
N LYS A 6 -1.22 -11.27 21.05
CA LYS A 6 -0.71 -12.21 22.08
C LYS A 6 0.82 -12.23 22.17
N GLU A 7 1.50 -12.15 21.03
CA GLU A 7 2.97 -12.22 20.92
C GLU A 7 3.63 -10.84 20.79
N ARG A 8 2.85 -9.75 20.97
CA ARG A 8 3.29 -8.36 20.70
C ARG A 8 4.66 -8.06 21.28
N ASP A 9 4.87 -8.34 22.56
CA ASP A 9 6.11 -7.96 23.24
C ASP A 9 7.33 -8.77 22.76
N LYS A 10 7.13 -10.04 22.40
CA LYS A 10 8.18 -10.88 21.83
C LYS A 10 8.55 -10.44 20.41
N ILE A 11 7.56 -10.03 19.60
CA ILE A 11 7.77 -9.54 18.26
C ILE A 11 8.44 -8.16 18.32
N ALA A 12 7.93 -7.25 19.15
CA ALA A 12 8.46 -5.91 19.35
C ALA A 12 9.94 -5.89 19.74
N ALA A 13 10.37 -6.85 20.59
CA ALA A 13 11.77 -6.97 21.02
C ALA A 13 12.77 -7.19 19.85
N ARG A 14 12.31 -7.67 18.70
CA ARG A 14 13.15 -7.94 17.51
C ARG A 14 12.76 -7.17 16.26
N GLU A 15 11.61 -6.52 16.30
CA GLU A 15 11.04 -5.73 15.20
C GLU A 15 10.79 -4.28 15.65
N PRO A 16 11.80 -3.40 15.61
CA PRO A 16 11.72 -2.04 16.19
C PRO A 16 10.60 -1.18 15.60
N TRP A 17 10.28 -1.32 14.30
CA TRP A 17 9.18 -0.58 13.70
C TRP A 17 7.82 -1.08 14.15
N PHE A 18 7.69 -2.38 14.36
CA PHE A 18 6.47 -2.94 14.93
C PHE A 18 6.27 -2.44 16.36
N GLU A 19 7.34 -2.36 17.17
CA GLU A 19 7.29 -1.74 18.49
C GLU A 19 6.84 -0.28 18.41
N LEU A 20 7.52 0.52 17.56
CA LEU A 20 7.25 1.95 17.39
C LEU A 20 5.79 2.21 16.99
N LEU A 21 5.29 1.52 15.98
CA LEU A 21 3.94 1.73 15.46
C LEU A 21 2.88 1.21 16.46
N THR A 22 3.10 0.05 17.09
CA THR A 22 2.12 -0.51 18.03
C THR A 22 2.13 0.16 19.40
N ALA A 23 3.13 0.96 19.72
CA ALA A 23 3.12 1.86 20.88
C ALA A 23 2.26 3.12 20.64
N SER A 24 1.95 3.44 19.39
CA SER A 24 1.14 4.60 19.02
C SER A 24 -0.32 4.40 19.43
N LYS A 25 -0.94 5.45 20.00
CA LYS A 25 -2.38 5.45 20.37
C LYS A 25 -3.31 5.42 19.15
N VAL A 26 -2.81 5.77 17.97
CA VAL A 26 -3.60 5.74 16.73
C VAL A 26 -3.62 4.35 16.10
N GLN A 27 -2.68 3.49 16.48
CA GLN A 27 -2.62 2.12 15.97
C GLN A 27 -3.84 1.33 16.43
N LYS A 28 -4.52 0.72 15.47
CA LYS A 28 -5.65 -0.17 15.70
C LYS A 28 -5.32 -1.56 15.15
N TRP A 29 -6.03 -2.53 15.67
CA TRP A 29 -5.97 -3.90 15.22
C TRP A 29 -7.25 -4.22 14.48
N GLY A 30 -7.14 -4.96 13.39
CA GLY A 30 -8.29 -5.43 12.64
C GLY A 30 -8.12 -6.90 12.26
N THR A 31 -9.23 -7.63 12.27
CA THR A 31 -9.33 -8.98 11.71
C THR A 31 -9.98 -8.95 10.33
N ALA A 32 -9.94 -10.07 9.63
CA ALA A 32 -10.61 -10.20 8.35
C ALA A 32 -12.13 -10.01 8.48
N GLU A 33 -12.73 -10.56 9.53
CA GLU A 33 -14.17 -10.43 9.84
C GLU A 33 -14.54 -8.97 10.13
N GLU A 34 -13.72 -8.25 10.90
CA GLU A 34 -13.94 -6.83 11.19
C GLU A 34 -13.77 -5.96 9.94
N LEU A 35 -12.83 -6.33 9.04
CA LEU A 35 -12.69 -5.66 7.75
C LEU A 35 -13.94 -5.84 6.89
N VAL A 36 -14.43 -7.07 6.73
CA VAL A 36 -15.63 -7.36 5.94
C VAL A 36 -16.86 -6.66 6.52
N ALA A 37 -17.01 -6.64 7.85
CA ALA A 37 -18.09 -5.90 8.50
C ALA A 37 -18.01 -4.38 8.20
N ALA A 38 -16.82 -3.78 8.27
CA ALA A 38 -16.64 -2.37 7.93
C ALA A 38 -16.90 -2.07 6.45
N MET A 39 -16.56 -3.02 5.56
CA MET A 39 -16.87 -2.94 4.13
C MET A 39 -18.38 -2.97 3.89
N ASP A 40 -19.10 -3.86 4.56
CA ASP A 40 -20.58 -3.97 4.47
C ASP A 40 -21.26 -2.67 4.92
N GLU A 41 -20.80 -2.09 6.04
CA GLU A 41 -21.31 -0.82 6.55
C GLU A 41 -21.08 0.36 5.58
N SER A 42 -20.03 0.32 4.78
CA SER A 42 -19.61 1.41 3.88
C SER A 42 -19.90 1.10 2.40
N GLY A 43 -20.58 0.01 2.08
CA GLY A 43 -20.89 -0.37 0.70
C GLY A 43 -19.66 -0.70 -0.15
N VAL A 44 -18.54 -1.12 0.47
CA VAL A 44 -17.34 -1.56 -0.23
C VAL A 44 -17.49 -3.02 -0.64
N GLU A 45 -17.41 -3.28 -1.94
CA GLU A 45 -17.63 -4.60 -2.51
C GLU A 45 -16.41 -5.51 -2.31
N SER A 46 -15.21 -5.02 -2.60
CA SER A 46 -13.96 -5.77 -2.42
C SER A 46 -12.82 -4.85 -1.96
N ALA A 47 -11.83 -5.42 -1.30
CA ALA A 47 -10.65 -4.69 -0.85
C ALA A 47 -9.36 -5.49 -1.06
N LEU A 48 -8.33 -4.81 -1.55
CA LEU A 48 -6.96 -5.28 -1.42
C LEU A 48 -6.56 -5.18 0.06
N ALA A 49 -6.25 -6.31 0.67
CA ALA A 49 -5.88 -6.37 2.08
C ALA A 49 -4.42 -6.81 2.25
N THR A 50 -3.68 -6.01 2.98
CA THR A 50 -2.31 -6.29 3.37
C THR A 50 -2.20 -6.58 4.85
N THR A 51 -1.04 -7.07 5.27
CA THR A 51 -0.68 -7.30 6.66
C THR A 51 0.59 -6.52 7.01
N PHE A 52 1.04 -6.58 8.26
CA PHE A 52 2.27 -5.90 8.65
C PHE A 52 3.49 -6.55 7.98
N ALA A 53 4.32 -5.75 7.32
CA ALA A 53 5.55 -6.18 6.68
C ALA A 53 6.72 -6.16 7.68
N PHE A 54 7.20 -7.33 8.07
CA PHE A 54 8.30 -7.51 9.01
C PHE A 54 9.66 -7.59 8.33
N ARG A 55 10.73 -7.30 9.08
CA ARG A 55 12.10 -7.63 8.67
C ARG A 55 12.38 -9.14 8.69
N ASP A 56 11.73 -9.83 9.59
CA ASP A 56 11.82 -11.29 9.69
C ASP A 56 10.97 -11.94 8.61
N GLN A 57 11.61 -12.71 7.71
CA GLN A 57 10.93 -13.36 6.59
C GLN A 57 9.96 -14.47 7.08
N GLY A 58 10.23 -15.10 8.22
CA GLY A 58 9.33 -16.08 8.82
C GLY A 58 8.02 -15.44 9.26
N LEU A 59 8.09 -14.27 9.92
CA LEU A 59 6.89 -13.50 10.27
C LEU A 59 6.12 -13.02 9.02
N CYS A 60 6.82 -12.60 7.97
CA CYS A 60 6.15 -12.27 6.69
C CYS A 60 5.34 -13.46 6.17
N ARG A 61 5.91 -14.67 6.21
CA ARG A 61 5.21 -15.88 5.79
C ARG A 61 3.96 -16.17 6.64
N GLU A 62 4.06 -16.05 7.97
CA GLU A 62 2.90 -16.20 8.85
C GLU A 62 1.79 -15.19 8.54
N MET A 63 2.17 -13.97 8.19
CA MET A 63 1.24 -12.92 7.75
C MET A 63 0.57 -13.28 6.42
N ASN A 64 1.35 -13.80 5.47
CA ASN A 64 0.85 -14.22 4.18
C ASN A 64 -0.14 -15.38 4.32
N ASP A 65 0.17 -16.36 5.16
CA ASP A 65 -0.74 -17.47 5.44
C ASP A 65 -2.08 -16.96 5.98
N TYR A 66 -2.05 -15.99 6.90
CA TYR A 66 -3.26 -15.38 7.45
C TYR A 66 -4.11 -14.66 6.37
N VAL A 67 -3.50 -13.78 5.55
CA VAL A 67 -4.28 -13.02 4.56
C VAL A 67 -4.79 -13.89 3.41
N LEU A 68 -4.04 -14.93 3.04
CA LEU A 68 -4.47 -15.92 2.05
C LEU A 68 -5.65 -16.77 2.57
N ASP A 69 -5.63 -17.15 3.85
CA ASP A 69 -6.75 -17.85 4.49
C ASP A 69 -7.98 -16.94 4.63
N ALA A 70 -7.77 -15.67 4.94
CA ALA A 70 -8.84 -14.66 4.95
C ALA A 70 -9.50 -14.54 3.57
N ALA A 71 -8.72 -14.49 2.50
CA ALA A 71 -9.25 -14.43 1.14
C ALA A 71 -10.06 -15.70 0.75
N ARG A 72 -9.64 -16.87 1.22
CA ARG A 72 -10.41 -18.12 1.03
C ARG A 72 -11.71 -18.12 1.82
N SER A 73 -11.71 -17.52 3.01
CA SER A 73 -12.90 -17.40 3.88
C SER A 73 -13.91 -16.37 3.37
N PHE A 74 -13.42 -15.34 2.66
CA PHE A 74 -14.23 -14.26 2.12
C PHE A 74 -13.96 -14.07 0.61
N PRO A 75 -14.32 -15.06 -0.23
CA PRO A 75 -14.00 -15.04 -1.66
C PRO A 75 -14.67 -13.86 -2.37
N GLY A 76 -13.90 -13.14 -3.21
CA GLY A 76 -14.35 -11.94 -3.90
C GLY A 76 -14.43 -10.68 -3.03
N ARG A 77 -14.36 -10.81 -1.70
CA ARG A 77 -14.36 -9.67 -0.79
C ARG A 77 -12.94 -9.23 -0.42
N ILE A 78 -12.07 -10.17 -0.10
CA ILE A 78 -10.67 -9.93 0.25
C ILE A 78 -9.77 -10.39 -0.88
N LEU A 79 -9.01 -9.45 -1.46
CA LEU A 79 -7.96 -9.70 -2.44
C LEU A 79 -6.62 -9.60 -1.70
N PRO A 80 -5.89 -10.72 -1.48
CA PRO A 80 -4.75 -10.72 -0.58
C PRO A 80 -3.51 -10.09 -1.22
N LEU A 81 -2.83 -9.21 -0.50
CA LEU A 81 -1.47 -8.77 -0.80
C LEU A 81 -0.49 -9.52 0.11
N ALA A 82 0.57 -10.05 -0.47
CA ALA A 82 1.59 -10.74 0.30
C ALA A 82 2.74 -9.79 0.67
N VAL A 83 3.30 -9.98 1.86
CA VAL A 83 4.47 -9.24 2.32
C VAL A 83 5.71 -10.13 2.30
N VAL A 84 6.82 -9.55 1.88
CA VAL A 84 8.15 -10.21 1.90
C VAL A 84 9.19 -9.21 2.40
N SER A 85 10.30 -9.69 2.93
CA SER A 85 11.43 -8.84 3.30
C SER A 85 12.47 -8.86 2.18
N PRO A 86 12.54 -7.83 1.31
CA PRO A 86 13.25 -7.91 0.02
C PRO A 86 14.73 -8.29 0.10
N THR A 87 15.39 -7.90 1.18
CA THR A 87 16.83 -8.14 1.40
C THR A 87 17.13 -9.43 2.17
N ARG A 88 16.10 -10.22 2.51
CA ARG A 88 16.28 -11.46 3.29
C ARG A 88 16.25 -12.70 2.43
N PRO A 89 17.07 -13.71 2.75
CA PRO A 89 16.99 -15.00 2.09
C PRO A 89 15.58 -15.59 2.12
N GLY A 90 15.12 -16.09 0.98
CA GLY A 90 13.79 -16.70 0.85
C GLY A 90 12.67 -15.73 0.47
N ALA A 91 12.94 -14.42 0.34
CA ALA A 91 11.93 -13.44 -0.06
C ALA A 91 11.31 -13.78 -1.43
N GLY A 92 12.15 -14.08 -2.44
CA GLY A 92 11.67 -14.47 -3.76
C GLY A 92 10.89 -15.78 -3.77
N ALA A 93 11.34 -16.79 -3.01
CA ALA A 93 10.61 -18.04 -2.90
C ALA A 93 9.22 -17.85 -2.27
N GLU A 94 9.13 -17.00 -1.25
CA GLU A 94 7.86 -16.68 -0.60
C GLU A 94 6.94 -15.85 -1.50
N ALA A 95 7.47 -14.90 -2.26
CA ALA A 95 6.69 -14.14 -3.24
C ALA A 95 6.03 -15.08 -4.27
N ARG A 96 6.81 -16.02 -4.85
CA ARG A 96 6.27 -17.03 -5.79
C ARG A 96 5.21 -17.89 -5.13
N ARG A 97 5.47 -18.41 -3.92
CA ARG A 97 4.51 -19.22 -3.17
C ARG A 97 3.19 -18.45 -2.96
N ALA A 98 3.28 -17.20 -2.57
CA ALA A 98 2.09 -16.39 -2.32
C ALA A 98 1.30 -16.13 -3.62
N PHE A 99 1.97 -15.87 -4.74
CA PHE A 99 1.32 -15.71 -6.04
C PHE A 99 0.67 -17.00 -6.52
N ASP A 100 1.33 -18.14 -6.36
CA ASP A 100 0.77 -19.46 -6.68
C ASP A 100 -0.48 -19.77 -5.85
N LEU A 101 -0.58 -19.20 -4.65
CA LEU A 101 -1.74 -19.31 -3.75
C LEU A 101 -2.81 -18.22 -3.96
N GLY A 102 -2.62 -17.32 -4.91
CA GLY A 102 -3.61 -16.34 -5.32
C GLY A 102 -3.42 -14.92 -4.79
N ALA A 103 -2.23 -14.56 -4.29
CA ALA A 103 -1.96 -13.17 -3.94
C ALA A 103 -2.08 -12.26 -5.18
N ALA A 104 -2.74 -11.12 -5.02
CA ALA A 104 -2.98 -10.14 -6.08
C ALA A 104 -1.74 -9.28 -6.39
N GLY A 105 -0.85 -9.13 -5.42
CA GLY A 105 0.37 -8.34 -5.50
C GLY A 105 1.23 -8.53 -4.26
N LEU A 106 2.36 -7.80 -4.19
CA LEU A 106 3.16 -7.67 -2.98
C LEU A 106 2.88 -6.34 -2.29
N GLY A 107 2.89 -6.32 -0.97
CA GLY A 107 2.83 -5.09 -0.18
C GLY A 107 1.76 -5.11 0.93
N GLU A 108 1.73 -4.07 1.71
CA GLU A 108 2.56 -2.88 1.64
C GLU A 108 3.96 -3.19 2.19
N LEU A 109 5.00 -3.04 1.36
CA LEU A 109 6.39 -3.19 1.80
C LEU A 109 6.89 -1.86 2.36
N PHE A 110 7.55 -1.92 3.51
CA PHE A 110 7.90 -0.74 4.27
C PHE A 110 9.43 -0.55 4.35
N PRO A 111 10.03 0.33 3.54
CA PRO A 111 11.49 0.47 3.44
C PRO A 111 12.20 0.67 4.79
N ASP A 112 11.73 1.63 5.60
CA ASP A 112 12.31 1.90 6.92
C ASP A 112 12.16 0.70 7.86
N GLY A 113 10.96 0.13 7.90
CA GLY A 113 10.63 -0.99 8.79
C GLY A 113 11.39 -2.26 8.44
N GLN A 114 11.56 -2.54 7.15
CA GLN A 114 12.20 -3.76 6.65
C GLN A 114 13.69 -3.56 6.33
N ASN A 115 14.21 -2.34 6.49
CA ASN A 115 15.61 -1.99 6.29
C ASN A 115 16.12 -2.28 4.87
N PHE A 116 15.40 -1.76 3.87
CA PHE A 116 15.84 -1.72 2.48
C PHE A 116 15.72 -0.29 1.93
N ASP A 117 16.49 -0.01 0.87
CA ASP A 117 16.46 1.28 0.19
C ASP A 117 15.60 1.18 -1.07
N LEU A 118 14.49 1.97 -1.10
CA LEU A 118 13.55 2.01 -2.23
C LEU A 118 14.23 2.45 -3.54
N SER A 119 15.31 3.21 -3.47
CA SER A 119 16.08 3.65 -4.64
C SER A 119 17.17 2.66 -5.08
N CYS A 120 17.44 1.61 -4.30
CA CYS A 120 18.48 0.63 -4.58
C CYS A 120 17.98 -0.50 -5.48
N ALA A 121 18.36 -0.47 -6.76
CA ALA A 121 17.95 -1.47 -7.74
C ALA A 121 18.40 -2.91 -7.36
N GLU A 122 19.55 -3.08 -6.74
CA GLU A 122 20.08 -4.39 -6.39
C GLU A 122 19.21 -5.09 -5.35
N GLN A 123 18.73 -4.36 -4.34
CA GLN A 123 17.90 -4.89 -3.25
C GLN A 123 16.50 -5.32 -3.71
N LEU A 124 15.98 -4.71 -4.78
CA LEU A 124 14.59 -4.91 -5.23
C LEU A 124 14.47 -5.74 -6.51
N ARG A 125 15.60 -6.00 -7.20
CA ARG A 125 15.63 -6.68 -8.50
C ARG A 125 14.89 -8.02 -8.49
N GLU A 126 15.10 -8.85 -7.46
CA GLU A 126 14.50 -10.17 -7.37
C GLU A 126 12.97 -10.07 -7.31
N ILE A 127 12.43 -9.29 -6.35
CA ILE A 127 10.98 -9.20 -6.18
C ILE A 127 10.28 -8.49 -7.34
N CYS A 128 10.91 -7.44 -7.93
CA CYS A 128 10.38 -6.78 -9.11
C CYS A 128 10.36 -7.70 -10.33
N GLY A 129 11.42 -8.52 -10.51
CA GLY A 129 11.46 -9.55 -11.55
C GLY A 129 10.35 -10.56 -11.40
N ILE A 130 10.12 -11.07 -10.18
CA ILE A 130 9.03 -12.02 -9.89
C ILE A 130 7.66 -11.38 -10.11
N CYS A 131 7.44 -10.12 -9.70
CA CYS A 131 6.21 -9.40 -10.01
C CYS A 131 5.96 -9.34 -11.53
N GLY A 132 7.00 -9.08 -12.33
CA GLY A 132 6.91 -9.08 -13.79
C GLY A 132 6.57 -10.46 -14.37
N GLU A 133 7.19 -11.53 -13.89
CA GLU A 133 6.91 -12.91 -14.31
C GLU A 133 5.45 -13.33 -14.07
N TYR A 134 4.86 -12.91 -12.95
CA TYR A 134 3.49 -13.23 -12.57
C TYR A 134 2.46 -12.18 -13.02
N ASN A 135 2.89 -11.14 -13.73
CA ASN A 135 2.04 -9.99 -14.08
C ASN A 135 1.37 -9.37 -12.84
N LYS A 136 2.12 -9.18 -11.76
CA LYS A 136 1.66 -8.63 -10.49
C LYS A 136 2.30 -7.27 -10.23
N PHE A 137 1.73 -6.50 -9.32
CA PHE A 137 2.27 -5.21 -8.86
C PHE A 137 2.92 -5.32 -7.49
N VAL A 138 3.68 -4.29 -7.13
CA VAL A 138 4.21 -4.13 -5.77
C VAL A 138 3.72 -2.80 -5.19
N LEU A 139 3.30 -2.81 -3.93
CA LEU A 139 2.89 -1.64 -3.16
C LEU A 139 3.98 -1.32 -2.13
N PHE A 140 4.47 -0.08 -2.14
CA PHE A 140 5.47 0.42 -1.19
C PHE A 140 4.90 1.55 -0.33
N HIS A 141 5.24 1.51 0.95
CA HIS A 141 5.06 2.65 1.84
C HIS A 141 5.91 3.84 1.38
N THR A 142 5.30 5.02 1.34
CA THR A 142 5.99 6.30 1.14
C THR A 142 5.45 7.35 2.10
N ALA A 143 6.20 8.43 2.33
CA ALA A 143 5.77 9.52 3.19
C ALA A 143 6.19 10.88 2.63
N GLU A 144 5.40 11.91 2.87
CA GLU A 144 5.78 13.27 2.53
C GLU A 144 6.99 13.72 3.33
N GLN A 145 8.03 14.21 2.63
CA GLN A 145 9.25 14.70 3.26
C GLN A 145 9.07 16.09 3.91
N ALA A 146 7.98 16.78 3.57
CA ALA A 146 7.55 18.02 4.19
C ALA A 146 6.44 17.78 5.22
N GLY A 147 5.97 18.84 5.89
CA GLY A 147 4.91 18.75 6.91
C GLY A 147 5.44 18.38 8.30
N HIS A 148 4.53 18.07 9.22
CA HIS A 148 4.89 17.77 10.60
C HIS A 148 5.62 16.42 10.74
N GLN A 149 6.46 16.34 11.76
CA GLN A 149 7.17 15.13 12.11
C GLN A 149 6.39 14.36 13.19
N TYR A 150 6.34 13.04 13.05
CA TYR A 150 5.75 12.13 14.02
C TYR A 150 6.56 10.84 14.12
N ALA A 151 6.44 10.13 15.22
CA ALA A 151 7.11 8.84 15.40
C ALA A 151 6.56 7.82 14.39
N GLY A 152 7.45 7.20 13.62
CA GLY A 152 7.07 6.25 12.56
C GLY A 152 6.83 6.89 11.19
N LYS A 153 7.10 8.20 11.02
CA LYS A 153 7.10 8.81 9.68
C LYS A 153 8.25 8.22 8.86
N GLY A 154 7.93 7.65 7.71
CA GLY A 154 8.92 7.07 6.80
C GLY A 154 9.87 8.12 6.20
N ALA A 155 11.08 7.69 5.84
CA ALA A 155 12.10 8.53 5.22
C ALA A 155 12.04 8.54 3.69
N TYR A 156 11.26 7.66 3.08
CA TYR A 156 11.19 7.48 1.63
C TYR A 156 9.98 8.21 1.05
N GLY A 157 10.23 9.10 0.08
CA GLY A 157 9.20 9.93 -0.53
C GLY A 157 9.32 10.03 -2.04
N ALA A 158 8.89 11.16 -2.60
CA ALA A 158 8.81 11.38 -4.04
C ALA A 158 10.13 11.13 -4.78
N ARG A 159 11.28 11.50 -4.19
CA ARG A 159 12.59 11.33 -4.82
C ARG A 159 12.98 9.86 -4.98
N GLU A 160 12.80 9.07 -3.93
CA GLU A 160 13.13 7.65 -3.92
C GLU A 160 12.14 6.84 -4.77
N ALA A 161 10.85 7.21 -4.73
CA ALA A 161 9.83 6.62 -5.60
C ALA A 161 10.11 6.90 -7.09
N ALA A 162 10.55 8.12 -7.45
CA ALA A 162 10.99 8.44 -8.81
C ALA A 162 12.26 7.65 -9.21
N ALA A 163 13.20 7.45 -8.28
CA ALA A 163 14.39 6.61 -8.52
C ALA A 163 14.00 5.15 -8.75
N PHE A 164 13.03 4.61 -7.98
CA PHE A 164 12.46 3.29 -8.22
C PHE A 164 11.90 3.17 -9.65
N CYS A 165 11.05 4.11 -10.08
CA CYS A 165 10.47 4.09 -11.43
C CYS A 165 11.55 4.09 -12.51
N ARG A 166 12.67 4.82 -12.31
CA ARG A 166 13.80 4.83 -13.24
C ARG A 166 14.53 3.49 -13.30
N ASN A 167 14.69 2.83 -12.15
CA ASN A 167 15.36 1.54 -12.04
C ASN A 167 14.50 0.38 -12.58
N PHE A 168 13.18 0.50 -12.47
CA PHE A 168 12.21 -0.55 -12.81
C PHE A 168 11.06 -0.01 -13.68
N PRO A 169 11.34 0.49 -14.90
CA PRO A 169 10.36 1.18 -15.72
C PRO A 169 9.19 0.30 -16.18
N LEU A 170 9.34 -1.03 -16.13
CA LEU A 170 8.29 -1.97 -16.53
C LEU A 170 7.52 -2.57 -15.35
N THR A 171 7.96 -2.32 -14.12
CA THR A 171 7.27 -2.84 -12.93
C THR A 171 6.03 -2.01 -12.66
N ARG A 172 4.89 -2.67 -12.54
CA ARG A 172 3.67 -2.04 -12.01
C ARG A 172 3.84 -1.80 -10.51
N VAL A 173 3.69 -0.56 -10.10
CA VAL A 173 3.94 -0.16 -8.71
C VAL A 173 2.83 0.74 -8.18
N VAL A 174 2.49 0.55 -6.92
CA VAL A 174 1.66 1.48 -6.16
C VAL A 174 2.55 2.09 -5.06
N PHE A 175 2.51 3.39 -4.93
CA PHE A 175 3.13 4.10 -3.81
C PHE A 175 2.03 4.60 -2.87
N ALA A 176 2.02 4.09 -1.65
CA ALA A 176 1.03 4.48 -0.65
C ALA A 176 1.14 5.96 -0.28
N HIS A 177 0.05 6.49 0.31
CA HIS A 177 0.02 7.86 0.85
C HIS A 177 0.37 8.93 -0.19
N PHE A 178 -0.32 8.90 -1.34
CA PHE A 178 -0.10 9.83 -2.46
C PHE A 178 1.34 9.80 -3.02
N GLY A 179 2.05 8.69 -2.87
CA GLY A 179 3.41 8.53 -3.34
C GLY A 179 4.40 9.48 -2.67
N GLY A 180 4.16 9.86 -1.41
CA GLY A 180 4.98 10.84 -0.71
C GLY A 180 5.09 12.18 -1.44
N GLY A 181 4.04 12.57 -2.20
CA GLY A 181 4.00 13.79 -2.99
C GLY A 181 4.47 13.63 -4.45
N LEU A 182 4.81 12.42 -4.92
CA LEU A 182 5.28 12.20 -6.30
C LEU A 182 4.21 12.56 -7.34
N TRP A 183 2.93 12.42 -7.02
CA TRP A 183 1.82 12.81 -7.90
C TRP A 183 1.92 14.25 -8.43
N ALA A 184 2.46 15.19 -7.63
CA ALA A 184 2.56 16.59 -7.99
C ALA A 184 3.51 16.84 -9.19
N PHE A 185 4.40 15.91 -9.45
CA PHE A 185 5.32 15.96 -10.60
C PHE A 185 4.71 15.39 -11.88
N ALA A 186 3.50 14.84 -11.85
CA ALA A 186 2.83 14.29 -13.04
C ALA A 186 2.58 15.35 -14.13
N ALA A 187 2.54 16.64 -13.79
CA ALA A 187 2.47 17.74 -14.76
C ALA A 187 3.78 17.97 -15.55
N MET A 188 4.89 17.37 -15.13
CA MET A 188 6.16 17.41 -15.89
C MET A 188 6.16 16.29 -16.93
N PRO A 189 6.34 16.59 -18.24
CA PRO A 189 6.28 15.56 -19.30
C PRO A 189 7.23 14.36 -19.08
N GLU A 190 8.44 14.62 -18.62
CA GLU A 190 9.41 13.57 -18.31
C GLU A 190 8.97 12.68 -17.14
N MET A 191 8.34 13.27 -16.12
CA MET A 191 7.85 12.52 -14.96
C MET A 191 6.58 11.74 -15.28
N CYS A 192 5.72 12.29 -16.13
CA CYS A 192 4.55 11.57 -16.64
C CYS A 192 4.98 10.25 -17.33
N LEU A 193 6.02 10.31 -18.18
CA LEU A 193 6.59 9.13 -18.84
C LEU A 193 7.26 8.20 -17.84
N LEU A 194 8.07 8.74 -16.93
CA LEU A 194 8.81 7.95 -15.94
C LEU A 194 7.86 7.16 -15.01
N THR A 195 6.72 7.75 -14.65
CA THR A 195 5.74 7.13 -13.75
C THR A 195 4.60 6.43 -14.50
N ALA A 196 4.79 6.07 -15.78
CA ALA A 196 3.72 5.47 -16.60
C ALA A 196 3.07 4.22 -15.94
N ASN A 197 3.88 3.39 -15.26
CA ASN A 197 3.44 2.17 -14.57
C ASN A 197 3.26 2.36 -13.05
N ALA A 198 3.21 3.61 -12.58
CA ALA A 198 3.02 3.92 -11.16
C ALA A 198 1.60 4.43 -10.89
N CYS A 199 1.02 3.94 -9.81
CA CYS A 199 -0.19 4.45 -9.19
C CYS A 199 0.12 4.97 -7.79
N PHE A 200 -0.81 5.72 -7.21
CA PHE A 200 -0.73 6.28 -5.86
C PHE A 200 -2.03 6.03 -5.15
N ASP A 201 -2.00 5.66 -3.87
CA ASP A 201 -3.24 5.52 -3.13
C ASP A 201 -3.54 6.70 -2.20
N THR A 202 -4.76 6.76 -1.71
CA THR A 202 -5.25 7.80 -0.79
C THR A 202 -5.15 7.39 0.68
N ALA A 203 -4.41 6.34 1.02
CA ALA A 203 -4.25 5.89 2.40
C ALA A 203 -3.81 7.06 3.31
N ALA A 204 -4.38 7.12 4.51
CA ALA A 204 -4.17 8.20 5.48
C ALA A 204 -4.53 9.64 5.00
N TRP A 205 -5.19 9.80 3.86
CA TRP A 205 -5.58 11.12 3.31
C TRP A 205 -6.12 12.11 4.35
N PRO A 206 -7.06 11.73 5.27
CA PRO A 206 -7.60 12.68 6.24
C PRO A 206 -6.58 13.36 7.17
N TRP A 207 -5.36 12.86 7.22
CA TRP A 207 -4.25 13.41 8.01
C TRP A 207 -3.22 14.14 7.15
N LEU A 208 -3.21 13.91 5.84
CA LEU A 208 -2.16 14.37 4.95
C LEU A 208 -2.56 15.62 4.17
N TYR A 209 -3.80 15.65 3.66
CA TYR A 209 -4.23 16.68 2.73
C TYR A 209 -5.68 17.11 2.96
N GLU A 210 -5.97 18.35 2.58
CA GLU A 210 -7.34 18.87 2.47
C GLU A 210 -8.11 18.17 1.32
N PRO A 211 -9.46 18.14 1.35
CA PRO A 211 -10.26 17.48 0.31
C PRO A 211 -9.94 17.88 -1.12
N LYS A 212 -9.64 19.16 -1.34
CA LYS A 212 -9.30 19.71 -2.67
C LYS A 212 -8.03 19.15 -3.31
N ILE A 213 -7.27 18.33 -2.61
CA ILE A 213 -6.09 17.66 -3.19
C ILE A 213 -6.49 16.83 -4.41
N LEU A 214 -7.62 16.10 -4.32
CA LEU A 214 -8.10 15.29 -5.44
C LEU A 214 -8.48 16.16 -6.64
N ASP A 215 -9.13 17.30 -6.42
CA ASP A 215 -9.44 18.23 -7.52
C ASP A 215 -8.18 18.67 -8.26
N ALA A 216 -7.09 18.95 -7.52
CA ALA A 216 -5.81 19.32 -8.11
C ALA A 216 -5.18 18.16 -8.89
N ILE A 217 -5.22 16.94 -8.35
CA ILE A 217 -4.66 15.73 -9.00
C ILE A 217 -5.38 15.44 -10.32
N PHE A 218 -6.71 15.51 -10.34
CA PHE A 218 -7.47 15.32 -11.57
C PHE A 218 -7.25 16.47 -12.57
N ALA A 219 -7.18 17.71 -12.10
CA ALA A 219 -6.93 18.88 -12.95
C ALA A 219 -5.56 18.85 -13.68
N ILE A 220 -4.52 18.25 -13.09
CA ILE A 220 -3.22 18.08 -13.74
C ILE A 220 -3.12 16.80 -14.60
N GLY A 221 -4.21 16.04 -14.75
CA GLY A 221 -4.26 14.84 -15.57
C GLY A 221 -3.68 13.59 -14.90
N ALA A 222 -3.50 13.58 -13.55
CA ALA A 222 -2.99 12.43 -12.80
C ALA A 222 -4.11 11.56 -12.18
N GLY A 223 -5.37 11.88 -12.42
CA GLY A 223 -6.54 11.22 -11.83
C GLY A 223 -6.62 9.71 -12.10
N GLU A 224 -6.19 9.27 -13.28
CA GLU A 224 -6.17 7.84 -13.64
C GLU A 224 -5.16 7.01 -12.85
N LYS A 225 -4.23 7.67 -12.13
CA LYS A 225 -3.19 7.02 -11.33
C LYS A 225 -3.55 6.95 -9.83
N ILE A 226 -4.66 7.58 -9.41
CA ILE A 226 -5.05 7.61 -8.00
C ILE A 226 -6.01 6.46 -7.70
N LEU A 227 -5.65 5.66 -6.71
CA LEU A 227 -6.44 4.55 -6.18
C LEU A 227 -7.06 4.95 -4.84
N PHE A 228 -8.29 4.55 -4.60
CA PHE A 228 -8.84 4.66 -3.26
C PHE A 228 -8.14 3.67 -2.32
N GLY A 229 -7.51 4.18 -1.28
CA GLY A 229 -6.95 3.42 -0.17
C GLY A 229 -7.37 4.06 1.15
N SER A 230 -7.68 3.26 2.16
CA SER A 230 -8.21 3.75 3.43
C SER A 230 -7.25 3.66 4.60
N ASP A 231 -6.24 2.81 4.52
CA ASP A 231 -5.39 2.48 5.68
C ASP A 231 -6.21 1.96 6.88
N TRP A 232 -7.30 1.24 6.57
CA TRP A 232 -8.11 0.59 7.60
C TRP A 232 -7.26 -0.49 8.33
N PRO A 233 -7.34 -0.64 9.65
CA PRO A 233 -8.30 -0.08 10.59
C PRO A 233 -7.86 1.26 11.23
N ILE A 234 -6.78 1.86 10.79
CA ILE A 234 -6.24 3.12 11.35
C ILE A 234 -7.31 4.21 11.23
N LEU A 235 -7.90 4.33 10.04
CA LEU A 235 -8.99 5.25 9.73
C LEU A 235 -10.24 4.48 9.28
N GLY A 236 -11.39 4.89 9.78
CA GLY A 236 -12.68 4.30 9.37
C GLY A 236 -13.12 4.79 8.00
N LEU A 237 -13.74 3.90 7.20
CA LEU A 237 -14.19 4.16 5.84
C LEU A 237 -15.16 5.35 5.73
N ALA A 238 -16.13 5.48 6.63
CA ALA A 238 -17.10 6.59 6.66
C ALA A 238 -16.46 7.99 6.72
N ARG A 239 -15.20 8.11 7.13
CA ARG A 239 -14.49 9.39 7.11
C ARG A 239 -14.12 9.80 5.69
N TYR A 240 -13.78 8.84 4.85
CA TYR A 240 -13.43 9.07 3.44
C TYR A 240 -14.65 9.48 2.62
N GLU A 241 -15.81 8.89 2.85
CA GLU A 241 -17.06 9.29 2.18
C GLU A 241 -17.34 10.79 2.36
N LYS A 242 -17.17 11.30 3.60
CA LYS A 242 -17.34 12.72 3.91
C LYS A 242 -16.33 13.62 3.21
N LEU A 243 -15.10 13.15 3.02
CA LEU A 243 -14.07 13.90 2.30
C LEU A 243 -14.34 13.90 0.79
N ILE A 244 -14.67 12.75 0.21
CA ILE A 244 -15.03 12.63 -1.20
C ILE A 244 -16.24 13.52 -1.55
N ALA A 245 -17.21 13.62 -0.65
CA ALA A 245 -18.37 14.51 -0.83
C ALA A 245 -18.00 16.00 -0.86
N GLN A 246 -16.84 16.40 -0.34
CA GLN A 246 -16.33 17.78 -0.34
C GLN A 246 -15.46 18.11 -1.57
N THR A 247 -15.14 17.13 -2.41
CA THR A 247 -14.40 17.35 -3.66
C THR A 247 -15.32 17.87 -4.75
N GLY A 248 -14.75 18.57 -5.71
CA GLY A 248 -15.43 19.00 -6.93
C GLY A 248 -15.46 17.95 -8.04
N LEU A 249 -15.03 16.71 -7.75
CA LEU A 249 -14.96 15.64 -8.75
C LEU A 249 -16.33 15.30 -9.33
N SER A 250 -16.38 15.12 -10.65
CA SER A 250 -17.54 14.58 -11.36
C SER A 250 -17.86 13.14 -10.91
N LEU A 251 -19.02 12.63 -11.31
CA LEU A 251 -19.39 11.24 -11.03
C LEU A 251 -18.42 10.25 -11.68
N GLU A 252 -17.95 10.52 -12.90
CA GLU A 252 -17.00 9.69 -13.63
C GLU A 252 -15.62 9.67 -12.93
N GLU A 253 -15.16 10.83 -12.45
CA GLU A 253 -13.89 10.92 -11.71
C GLU A 253 -13.98 10.21 -10.34
N LYS A 254 -15.12 10.29 -9.65
CA LYS A 254 -15.35 9.53 -8.41
C LYS A 254 -15.38 8.03 -8.66
N ASP A 255 -16.01 7.61 -9.75
CA ASP A 255 -16.05 6.24 -10.20
C ASP A 255 -14.64 5.71 -10.49
N ALA A 256 -13.84 6.45 -11.26
CA ALA A 256 -12.44 6.13 -11.51
C ALA A 256 -11.62 5.97 -10.21
N LEU A 257 -11.76 6.92 -9.26
CA LEU A 257 -11.08 6.88 -7.96
C LEU A 257 -11.48 5.66 -7.13
N LEU A 258 -12.78 5.38 -7.03
CA LEU A 258 -13.32 4.40 -6.08
C LEU A 258 -13.15 2.96 -6.55
N HIS A 259 -13.15 2.70 -7.86
CA HIS A 259 -12.98 1.36 -8.39
C HIS A 259 -12.28 1.27 -9.75
N GLY A 260 -12.60 2.11 -10.75
CA GLY A 260 -12.14 1.93 -12.12
C GLY A 260 -10.61 1.90 -12.26
N ASN A 261 -9.89 2.72 -11.49
CA ASN A 261 -8.42 2.72 -11.48
C ASN A 261 -7.85 1.42 -10.88
N ALA A 262 -8.47 0.90 -9.81
CA ALA A 262 -8.04 -0.35 -9.19
C ALA A 262 -8.30 -1.55 -10.10
N GLU A 263 -9.42 -1.58 -10.81
CA GLU A 263 -9.72 -2.62 -11.80
C GLU A 263 -8.66 -2.66 -12.90
N ARG A 264 -8.26 -1.49 -13.43
CA ARG A 264 -7.16 -1.41 -14.42
C ARG A 264 -5.81 -1.90 -13.87
N LEU A 265 -5.52 -1.66 -12.59
CA LEU A 265 -4.32 -2.18 -11.96
C LEU A 265 -4.37 -3.71 -11.85
N LEU A 266 -5.53 -4.29 -11.62
CA LEU A 266 -5.71 -5.73 -11.41
C LEU A 266 -5.85 -6.55 -12.70
N ALA A 267 -6.20 -5.92 -13.82
CA ALA A 267 -6.24 -6.53 -15.14
C ALA A 267 -4.84 -6.89 -15.67
#